data_efb6acc7c1b91e5f49beec9416e2e4eb
#
_entry.id   efb6acc7c1b91e5f49beec9416e2e4eb
#
_cell.length_a   1.000
_cell.length_b   1.000
_cell.length_c   1.000
_cell.angle_alpha   90.00
_cell.angle_beta   90.00
_cell.angle_gamma   90.00
#
_symmetry.space_group_name_H-M   'P 1'
#
loop_
_entity.id
_entity.type
_entity.pdbx_description
1 polymer ?
#
loop_
_entity_poly.entity_id
_entity_poly.type
_entity_poly.pdbx_seq_one_letter_code
_entity_poly.pdbx_strand_id
1 'polypeptide(L)'
;MLSVVILFCDKDVKYIPSLLKNIKENIFIDYEVVLIDNRETNKEELSIEPDIQYFAFGYNARQVQGRKKGIELAKGNYIWFVDADDEILEVDSSFENLLQKDYDIIVFDKSKYTHIKNNLMEQSILASMGVQLWNKWVKTSVLKKVEEYIPTDISGTASEDAMLVIGSLKFGKSVFFYQQRIYKYMIGRSTCGCPSMDEERFKRVIHGYKQVTECIDKMLSAEDKIKLQWTDHVRGDIKFFLDRIKLCKVKDIPECIKVLTDTFSYEDLIIYWTASYNCDDWEKEKFLAARKTLLEIYPDKEMFINASNVIQYYTLDKDGNEYCYKSEVENKVPDFLKEWNHSLSIICVVYDGNVKYLKKFLSYTKRIEVPFEVVVVDNRDDKSKSLNVKDVILVETEKNLGILDGRRAGFEASHNEYVWFVDIDDEILNVRNMDYGNNDIICFSFYDINYNPIRPCSQIITGSKVCSRSTLNDINIMLWHKWFKRDVLEKAYHKIPHFFCIYSEDVLVSIAALEFADSVRCLDTLPMYKYNSSQDSITQKKINTKEGVDKLFVGFEEVVKILPQLKLRVFHNSNESVKYYIDIANRSDDSVKQYFADVLVRIFGRKSILENLDLEHKKFLEYVKIN
;
A
#
# COMPACT_ATOMS: atom_id res chain seq x y z
N MET A 1 10.55 -33.25 -8.25
CA MET A 1 10.48 -33.33 -6.76
C MET A 1 10.54 -31.93 -6.17
N LEU A 2 9.72 -31.63 -5.20
CA LEU A 2 9.65 -30.39 -4.41
C LEU A 2 10.27 -30.64 -3.02
N SER A 3 11.15 -29.77 -2.51
CA SER A 3 11.62 -29.80 -1.12
C SER A 3 10.80 -28.85 -0.27
N VAL A 4 10.04 -29.38 0.67
CA VAL A 4 9.30 -28.62 1.67
C VAL A 4 10.21 -28.41 2.87
N VAL A 5 10.72 -27.20 3.05
CA VAL A 5 11.67 -26.85 4.11
C VAL A 5 10.92 -26.18 5.26
N ILE A 6 10.96 -26.79 6.42
CA ILE A 6 10.29 -26.33 7.63
C ILE A 6 11.34 -25.98 8.67
N LEU A 7 11.32 -24.74 9.13
CA LEU A 7 12.14 -24.29 10.25
C LEU A 7 11.24 -24.10 11.48
N PHE A 8 11.66 -24.63 12.63
CA PHE A 8 10.90 -24.50 13.87
C PHE A 8 11.80 -24.27 15.09
N CYS A 9 11.27 -23.63 16.10
CA CYS A 9 11.91 -23.39 17.39
C CYS A 9 11.08 -23.96 18.56
N ASP A 10 11.52 -23.79 19.81
CA ASP A 10 10.87 -24.34 21.01
C ASP A 10 9.35 -24.08 21.08
N LYS A 11 8.90 -22.92 20.63
CA LYS A 11 7.47 -22.54 20.66
C LYS A 11 6.64 -23.26 19.60
N ASP A 12 7.26 -23.71 18.53
CA ASP A 12 6.60 -24.25 17.35
C ASP A 12 6.44 -25.78 17.41
N VAL A 13 7.17 -26.45 18.31
CA VAL A 13 7.19 -27.92 18.48
C VAL A 13 5.80 -28.53 18.47
N LYS A 14 4.86 -27.92 19.18
CA LYS A 14 3.48 -28.39 19.30
C LYS A 14 2.72 -28.44 17.96
N TYR A 15 3.16 -27.69 16.96
CA TYR A 15 2.51 -27.65 15.64
C TYR A 15 3.08 -28.66 14.66
N ILE A 16 4.33 -29.14 14.87
CA ILE A 16 5.03 -30.02 13.93
C ILE A 16 4.23 -31.31 13.61
N PRO A 17 3.67 -32.06 14.57
CA PRO A 17 2.91 -33.27 14.22
C PRO A 17 1.68 -32.97 13.34
N SER A 18 0.98 -31.89 13.61
CA SER A 18 -0.20 -31.49 12.83
C SER A 18 0.18 -31.00 11.43
N LEU A 19 1.29 -30.23 11.30
CA LEU A 19 1.79 -29.76 10.01
C LEU A 19 2.28 -30.94 9.15
N LEU A 20 3.05 -31.87 9.69
CA LEU A 20 3.50 -33.06 8.95
C LEU A 20 2.33 -33.91 8.43
N LYS A 21 1.29 -34.07 9.24
CA LYS A 21 0.06 -34.72 8.82
C LYS A 21 -0.63 -33.92 7.70
N ASN A 22 -0.75 -32.60 7.86
CA ASN A 22 -1.36 -31.73 6.85
C ASN A 22 -0.61 -31.75 5.51
N ILE A 23 0.73 -31.78 5.51
CA ILE A 23 1.57 -31.95 4.32
C ILE A 23 1.23 -33.27 3.60
N LYS A 24 1.17 -34.37 4.33
CA LYS A 24 0.88 -35.70 3.78
C LYS A 24 -0.51 -35.83 3.20
N GLU A 25 -1.48 -35.11 3.77
CA GLU A 25 -2.87 -35.11 3.33
C GLU A 25 -3.14 -34.18 2.15
N ASN A 26 -2.28 -33.18 1.87
CA ASN A 26 -2.55 -32.12 0.90
C ASN A 26 -1.54 -32.01 -0.25
N ILE A 27 -0.39 -32.69 -0.21
CA ILE A 27 0.58 -32.68 -1.31
C ILE A 27 0.52 -33.99 -2.09
N PHE A 28 0.10 -33.94 -3.36
CA PHE A 28 -0.09 -35.08 -4.26
C PHE A 28 0.91 -35.10 -5.44
N ILE A 29 2.03 -34.41 -5.30
CA ILE A 29 3.18 -34.43 -6.22
C ILE A 29 4.39 -35.05 -5.54
N ASP A 30 5.45 -35.34 -6.29
CA ASP A 30 6.70 -35.84 -5.73
C ASP A 30 7.40 -34.78 -4.86
N TYR A 31 7.59 -35.07 -3.55
CA TYR A 31 8.18 -34.15 -2.59
C TYR A 31 9.06 -34.87 -1.53
N GLU A 32 9.90 -34.08 -0.89
CA GLU A 32 10.59 -34.45 0.37
C GLU A 32 10.28 -33.39 1.43
N VAL A 33 10.41 -33.75 2.69
CA VAL A 33 10.35 -32.83 3.83
C VAL A 33 11.75 -32.68 4.43
N VAL A 34 12.21 -31.46 4.58
CA VAL A 34 13.45 -31.09 5.26
C VAL A 34 13.08 -30.30 6.51
N LEU A 35 13.23 -30.95 7.66
CA LEU A 35 12.85 -30.39 8.96
C LEU A 35 14.10 -29.89 9.70
N ILE A 36 14.16 -28.59 9.94
CA ILE A 36 15.27 -27.89 10.59
C ILE A 36 14.88 -27.53 12.02
N ASP A 37 15.50 -28.19 12.97
CA ASP A 37 15.32 -27.98 14.40
C ASP A 37 16.26 -26.89 14.91
N ASN A 38 15.66 -25.75 15.26
CA ASN A 38 16.34 -24.55 15.74
C ASN A 38 16.04 -24.28 17.23
N ARG A 39 15.75 -25.34 18.00
CA ARG A 39 15.47 -25.27 19.44
C ARG A 39 16.75 -25.04 20.26
N GLU A 40 16.60 -24.26 21.32
CA GLU A 40 17.65 -24.06 22.33
C GLU A 40 17.72 -25.26 23.32
N THR A 41 16.61 -25.95 23.47
CA THR A 41 16.48 -27.06 24.41
C THR A 41 15.91 -28.29 23.72
N ASN A 42 16.69 -29.38 23.63
CA ASN A 42 16.26 -30.68 23.09
C ASN A 42 15.47 -31.54 24.11
N LYS A 43 14.56 -30.93 24.89
CA LYS A 43 13.86 -31.60 26.00
C LYS A 43 12.73 -32.53 25.57
N GLU A 44 12.16 -32.37 24.40
CA GLU A 44 11.10 -33.22 23.88
C GLU A 44 11.59 -33.98 22.66
N GLU A 45 11.57 -35.31 22.73
CA GLU A 45 11.81 -36.19 21.57
C GLU A 45 10.64 -36.01 20.59
N LEU A 46 10.95 -35.52 19.39
CA LEU A 46 10.01 -35.53 18.28
C LEU A 46 10.04 -36.90 17.62
N SER A 47 8.89 -37.55 17.55
CA SER A 47 8.73 -38.78 16.73
C SER A 47 8.71 -38.33 15.26
N ILE A 48 9.84 -38.50 14.58
CA ILE A 48 10.03 -38.14 13.18
C ILE A 48 10.00 -39.40 12.32
N GLU A 49 9.17 -39.38 11.27
CA GLU A 49 9.11 -40.52 10.32
C GLU A 49 10.46 -40.67 9.59
N PRO A 50 10.89 -41.91 9.24
CA PRO A 50 12.22 -42.15 8.66
C PRO A 50 12.46 -41.50 7.28
N ASP A 51 11.42 -41.13 6.56
CA ASP A 51 11.45 -40.50 5.26
C ASP A 51 11.62 -38.98 5.34
N ILE A 52 11.56 -38.39 6.54
CA ILE A 52 11.79 -36.97 6.77
C ILE A 52 13.29 -36.73 7.01
N GLN A 53 13.86 -35.82 6.21
CA GLN A 53 15.23 -35.39 6.44
C GLN A 53 15.26 -34.39 7.60
N TYR A 54 15.83 -34.82 8.73
CA TYR A 54 15.88 -34.03 9.96
C TYR A 54 17.30 -33.55 10.26
N PHE A 55 17.42 -32.27 10.64
CA PHE A 55 18.68 -31.69 11.12
C PHE A 55 18.43 -30.81 12.34
N ALA A 56 19.21 -31.01 13.41
CA ALA A 56 19.17 -30.20 14.62
C ALA A 56 20.47 -29.41 14.80
N PHE A 57 20.37 -28.12 15.04
CA PHE A 57 21.54 -27.31 15.40
C PHE A 57 22.03 -27.60 16.84
N GLY A 58 21.14 -27.96 17.76
CA GLY A 58 21.43 -28.07 19.20
C GLY A 58 21.50 -26.71 19.91
N TYR A 59 21.26 -25.64 19.20
CA TYR A 59 21.14 -24.26 19.69
C TYR A 59 20.28 -23.48 18.72
N ASN A 60 19.80 -22.29 19.12
CA ASN A 60 19.03 -21.44 18.22
C ASN A 60 19.95 -20.67 17.24
N ALA A 61 20.15 -21.23 16.06
CA ALA A 61 20.97 -20.66 15.00
C ALA A 61 20.31 -19.46 14.27
N ARG A 62 19.07 -19.12 14.62
CA ARG A 62 18.24 -18.08 14.00
C ARG A 62 17.72 -18.46 12.61
N GLN A 63 16.87 -17.58 12.06
CA GLN A 63 16.11 -17.89 10.84
C GLN A 63 17.00 -17.99 9.60
N VAL A 64 17.94 -17.05 9.43
CA VAL A 64 18.82 -17.06 8.25
C VAL A 64 19.63 -18.34 8.16
N GLN A 65 20.28 -18.77 9.27
CA GLN A 65 21.06 -20.02 9.28
C GLN A 65 20.19 -21.26 9.11
N GLY A 66 19.00 -21.26 9.72
CA GLY A 66 18.04 -22.34 9.53
C GLY A 66 17.62 -22.50 8.07
N ARG A 67 17.27 -21.39 7.41
CA ARG A 67 16.90 -21.40 5.98
C ARG A 67 18.09 -21.75 5.08
N LYS A 68 19.29 -21.24 5.38
CA LYS A 68 20.53 -21.63 4.71
C LYS A 68 20.73 -23.15 4.78
N LYS A 69 20.61 -23.73 5.97
CA LYS A 69 20.74 -25.19 6.15
C LYS A 69 19.67 -25.96 5.39
N GLY A 70 18.46 -25.45 5.34
CA GLY A 70 17.39 -26.02 4.51
C GLY A 70 17.74 -26.03 3.01
N ILE A 71 18.36 -24.95 2.49
CA ILE A 71 18.82 -24.88 1.10
C ILE A 71 19.95 -25.89 0.85
N GLU A 72 20.90 -26.02 1.77
CA GLU A 72 22.01 -26.98 1.67
C GLU A 72 21.51 -28.43 1.56
N LEU A 73 20.50 -28.78 2.36
CA LEU A 73 19.99 -30.16 2.50
C LEU A 73 18.97 -30.54 1.43
N ALA A 74 18.29 -29.55 0.82
CA ALA A 74 17.25 -29.77 -0.18
C ALA A 74 17.79 -30.50 -1.42
N LYS A 75 17.11 -31.58 -1.83
CA LYS A 75 17.41 -32.42 -3.00
C LYS A 75 16.46 -32.19 -4.16
N GLY A 76 15.28 -31.60 -3.88
CA GLY A 76 14.28 -31.27 -4.89
C GLY A 76 14.74 -30.17 -5.85
N ASN A 77 14.12 -30.12 -7.01
CA ASN A 77 14.39 -29.08 -8.00
C ASN A 77 13.91 -27.70 -7.57
N TYR A 78 12.92 -27.68 -6.69
CA TYR A 78 12.33 -26.48 -6.10
C TYR A 78 12.32 -26.58 -4.58
N ILE A 79 12.43 -25.43 -3.92
CA ILE A 79 12.29 -25.29 -2.48
C ILE A 79 11.06 -24.45 -2.17
N TRP A 80 10.26 -24.94 -1.23
CA TRP A 80 9.17 -24.23 -0.60
C TRP A 80 9.43 -24.08 0.89
N PHE A 81 9.55 -22.87 1.37
CA PHE A 81 9.66 -22.60 2.81
C PHE A 81 8.26 -22.51 3.43
N VAL A 82 8.05 -23.29 4.48
CA VAL A 82 6.78 -23.40 5.21
C VAL A 82 7.04 -23.07 6.67
N ASP A 83 6.23 -22.17 7.23
CA ASP A 83 6.32 -21.85 8.65
C ASP A 83 5.57 -22.91 9.48
N ALA A 84 6.13 -23.29 10.63
CA ALA A 84 5.67 -24.45 11.40
C ALA A 84 4.25 -24.32 11.98
N ASP A 85 3.77 -23.09 12.17
CA ASP A 85 2.47 -22.76 12.75
C ASP A 85 1.34 -22.52 11.73
N ASP A 86 1.65 -22.72 10.43
CA ASP A 86 0.71 -22.49 9.32
C ASP A 86 0.14 -23.81 8.75
N GLU A 87 -0.71 -23.71 7.74
CA GLU A 87 -1.37 -24.84 7.07
C GLU A 87 -1.14 -24.81 5.56
N ILE A 88 -0.90 -25.98 4.95
CA ILE A 88 -0.82 -26.17 3.50
C ILE A 88 -2.22 -26.51 2.98
N LEU A 89 -2.60 -25.87 1.88
CA LEU A 89 -3.77 -26.23 1.10
C LEU A 89 -3.40 -27.23 0.00
N GLU A 90 -4.41 -27.73 -0.71
CA GLU A 90 -4.23 -28.80 -1.70
C GLU A 90 -3.25 -28.40 -2.82
N VAL A 91 -2.25 -29.26 -3.03
CA VAL A 91 -1.28 -29.25 -4.12
C VAL A 91 -1.49 -30.55 -4.90
N ASP A 92 -2.40 -30.51 -5.87
CA ASP A 92 -2.79 -31.68 -6.65
C ASP A 92 -1.77 -32.03 -7.76
N SER A 93 -1.99 -33.14 -8.46
CA SER A 93 -1.09 -33.62 -9.52
C SER A 93 -0.96 -32.66 -10.72
N SER A 94 -1.83 -31.67 -10.88
CA SER A 94 -1.71 -30.67 -11.96
C SER A 94 -0.46 -29.80 -11.82
N PHE A 95 0.05 -29.68 -10.59
CA PHE A 95 1.28 -28.93 -10.29
C PHE A 95 2.54 -29.60 -10.84
N GLU A 96 2.52 -30.91 -11.16
CA GLU A 96 3.64 -31.55 -11.85
C GLU A 96 3.92 -30.90 -13.21
N ASN A 97 2.86 -30.53 -13.95
CA ASN A 97 2.99 -29.81 -15.19
C ASN A 97 3.64 -28.42 -15.00
N LEU A 98 3.39 -27.80 -13.85
CA LEU A 98 3.97 -26.49 -13.50
C LEU A 98 5.48 -26.64 -13.24
N LEU A 99 5.88 -27.69 -12.51
CA LEU A 99 7.30 -28.00 -12.25
C LEU A 99 8.07 -28.34 -13.55
N GLN A 100 7.41 -28.98 -14.53
CA GLN A 100 8.02 -29.31 -15.82
C GLN A 100 8.29 -28.08 -16.72
N LYS A 101 7.58 -26.98 -16.50
CA LYS A 101 7.78 -25.72 -17.26
C LYS A 101 9.06 -24.98 -16.90
N ASP A 102 9.76 -25.42 -15.90
CA ASP A 102 11.11 -24.98 -15.53
C ASP A 102 11.26 -23.48 -15.23
N TYR A 103 10.22 -22.86 -14.64
CA TYR A 103 10.30 -21.48 -14.13
C TYR A 103 11.29 -21.38 -12.98
N ASP A 104 12.03 -20.29 -12.86
CA ASP A 104 12.98 -20.10 -11.75
C ASP A 104 12.28 -19.75 -10.44
N ILE A 105 11.21 -18.98 -10.52
CA ILE A 105 10.39 -18.59 -9.38
C ILE A 105 8.91 -18.75 -9.76
N ILE A 106 8.13 -19.42 -8.90
CA ILE A 106 6.67 -19.54 -9.01
C ILE A 106 6.07 -18.86 -7.79
N VAL A 107 5.16 -17.91 -8.02
CA VAL A 107 4.50 -17.12 -6.98
C VAL A 107 3.02 -17.44 -6.98
N PHE A 108 2.49 -17.89 -5.86
CA PHE A 108 1.11 -18.32 -5.70
C PHE A 108 0.21 -17.23 -5.11
N ASP A 109 -1.11 -17.45 -5.16
CA ASP A 109 -2.13 -16.54 -4.63
C ASP A 109 -2.12 -15.16 -5.30
N LYS A 110 -2.10 -15.17 -6.65
CA LYS A 110 -2.07 -13.96 -7.47
C LYS A 110 -3.31 -13.82 -8.34
N SER A 111 -3.76 -12.59 -8.54
CA SER A 111 -4.98 -12.30 -9.29
C SER A 111 -4.91 -12.64 -10.78
N LYS A 112 -3.72 -12.79 -11.36
CA LYS A 112 -3.51 -13.06 -12.79
C LYS A 112 -2.38 -14.04 -13.02
N TYR A 113 -2.55 -14.91 -14.04
CA TYR A 113 -1.43 -15.66 -14.61
C TYR A 113 -0.53 -14.70 -15.39
N THR A 114 0.71 -14.56 -14.97
CA THR A 114 1.69 -13.72 -15.67
C THR A 114 3.03 -14.43 -15.70
N HIS A 115 3.65 -14.47 -16.88
CA HIS A 115 5.00 -15.01 -17.04
C HIS A 115 5.94 -13.88 -17.44
N ILE A 116 6.97 -13.64 -16.64
CA ILE A 116 8.00 -12.64 -16.89
C ILE A 116 9.33 -13.36 -17.12
N LYS A 117 10.00 -13.02 -18.21
CA LYS A 117 11.34 -13.54 -18.57
C LYS A 117 12.33 -12.41 -18.68
N ASN A 118 13.51 -12.61 -18.10
CA ASN A 118 14.62 -11.66 -18.07
C ASN A 118 14.26 -10.33 -17.38
N ASN A 119 15.23 -9.52 -17.05
CA ASN A 119 15.07 -8.22 -16.39
C ASN A 119 14.16 -8.27 -15.16
N LEU A 120 14.37 -9.28 -14.28
CA LEU A 120 13.56 -9.45 -13.10
C LEU A 120 13.82 -8.42 -12.00
N MET A 121 14.94 -7.68 -12.11
CA MET A 121 15.33 -6.65 -11.14
C MET A 121 14.53 -5.36 -11.39
N GLU A 122 13.24 -5.42 -11.08
CA GLU A 122 12.28 -4.32 -11.25
C GLU A 122 11.40 -4.19 -9.99
N GLN A 123 11.22 -2.96 -9.50
CA GLN A 123 10.38 -2.70 -8.32
C GLN A 123 8.94 -3.22 -8.49
N SER A 124 8.38 -3.10 -9.68
CA SER A 124 7.02 -3.60 -9.98
C SER A 124 6.91 -5.11 -9.83
N ILE A 125 7.97 -5.86 -10.15
CA ILE A 125 8.02 -7.32 -10.00
C ILE A 125 8.15 -7.66 -8.51
N LEU A 126 9.06 -7.03 -7.79
CA LEU A 126 9.25 -7.23 -6.35
C LEU A 126 7.96 -6.90 -5.58
N ALA A 127 7.32 -5.77 -5.88
CA ALA A 127 6.05 -5.38 -5.28
C ALA A 127 4.92 -6.39 -5.56
N SER A 128 4.85 -6.91 -6.80
CA SER A 128 3.87 -7.93 -7.17
C SER A 128 4.13 -9.28 -6.50
N MET A 129 5.40 -9.65 -6.28
CA MET A 129 5.76 -10.90 -5.59
C MET A 129 5.53 -10.81 -4.08
N GLY A 130 5.82 -9.65 -3.49
CA GLY A 130 6.01 -9.51 -2.05
C GLY A 130 7.27 -10.24 -1.56
N VAL A 131 7.72 -9.91 -0.36
CA VAL A 131 8.94 -10.49 0.22
C VAL A 131 8.73 -11.81 0.99
N GLN A 132 7.49 -12.23 1.23
CA GLN A 132 7.18 -13.47 1.95
C GLN A 132 7.64 -14.70 1.15
N LEU A 133 8.21 -15.70 1.81
CA LEU A 133 8.69 -16.94 1.18
C LEU A 133 7.62 -18.03 1.07
N TRP A 134 6.66 -18.06 1.97
CA TRP A 134 5.67 -19.14 2.09
C TRP A 134 4.74 -19.28 0.87
N ASN A 135 4.56 -18.24 0.06
CA ASN A 135 3.77 -18.29 -1.17
C ASN A 135 4.63 -18.47 -2.45
N LYS A 136 5.84 -19.01 -2.31
CA LYS A 136 6.77 -19.15 -3.45
C LYS A 136 7.41 -20.51 -3.50
N TRP A 137 7.55 -21.04 -4.70
CA TRP A 137 8.50 -22.10 -5.01
C TRP A 137 9.66 -21.49 -5.81
N VAL A 138 10.86 -21.70 -5.33
CA VAL A 138 12.06 -21.16 -5.97
C VAL A 138 12.97 -22.35 -6.34
N LYS A 139 13.52 -22.32 -7.55
CA LYS A 139 14.50 -23.34 -7.97
C LYS A 139 15.63 -23.43 -6.97
N THR A 140 15.97 -24.65 -6.60
CA THR A 140 17.10 -24.97 -5.71
C THR A 140 18.40 -24.41 -6.24
N SER A 141 18.64 -24.47 -7.56
CA SER A 141 19.83 -23.91 -8.21
C SER A 141 19.92 -22.39 -8.13
N VAL A 142 18.80 -21.68 -8.03
CA VAL A 142 18.76 -20.23 -7.82
C VAL A 142 19.09 -19.90 -6.38
N LEU A 143 18.44 -20.59 -5.42
CA LEU A 143 18.69 -20.36 -3.99
C LEU A 143 20.11 -20.75 -3.57
N LYS A 144 20.72 -21.77 -4.17
CA LYS A 144 22.15 -22.09 -3.94
C LYS A 144 23.09 -20.98 -4.32
N LYS A 145 22.79 -20.21 -5.36
CA LYS A 145 23.57 -18.99 -5.67
C LYS A 145 23.38 -17.89 -4.64
N VAL A 146 22.17 -17.75 -4.09
CA VAL A 146 21.91 -16.80 -3.00
C VAL A 146 22.65 -17.21 -1.74
N GLU A 147 22.66 -18.51 -1.44
CA GLU A 147 23.33 -19.10 -0.29
C GLU A 147 24.83 -18.78 -0.21
N GLU A 148 25.53 -18.67 -1.36
CA GLU A 148 26.96 -18.30 -1.44
C GLU A 148 27.26 -16.93 -0.80
N TYR A 149 26.26 -16.05 -0.73
CA TYR A 149 26.38 -14.71 -0.13
C TYR A 149 26.00 -14.69 1.37
N ILE A 150 25.50 -15.78 1.92
CA ILE A 150 25.09 -15.87 3.33
C ILE A 150 26.26 -16.36 4.19
N PRO A 151 26.84 -15.53 5.06
CA PRO A 151 27.90 -15.94 5.98
C PRO A 151 27.47 -17.08 6.89
N THR A 152 28.45 -17.81 7.41
CA THR A 152 28.21 -18.93 8.35
C THR A 152 27.87 -18.48 9.76
N ASP A 153 28.20 -17.23 10.11
CA ASP A 153 28.06 -16.64 11.43
C ASP A 153 26.94 -15.59 11.52
N ILE A 154 26.09 -15.46 10.48
CA ILE A 154 24.98 -14.52 10.46
C ILE A 154 23.93 -14.86 11.52
N SER A 155 23.56 -13.89 12.34
CA SER A 155 22.56 -14.02 13.41
C SER A 155 21.20 -13.40 13.06
N GLY A 156 20.97 -13.06 11.79
CA GLY A 156 19.80 -12.33 11.31
C GLY A 156 18.48 -13.04 11.60
N THR A 157 17.50 -12.26 12.03
CA THR A 157 16.10 -12.67 12.23
C THR A 157 15.12 -11.64 11.65
N ALA A 158 15.62 -10.63 10.95
CA ALA A 158 14.81 -9.60 10.31
C ALA A 158 15.22 -9.47 8.84
N SER A 159 14.23 -9.31 7.98
CA SER A 159 14.38 -9.13 6.52
C SER A 159 15.06 -10.30 5.78
N GLU A 160 15.17 -11.48 6.38
CA GLU A 160 15.76 -12.67 5.74
C GLU A 160 14.93 -13.13 4.53
N ASP A 161 13.61 -13.02 4.61
CA ASP A 161 12.71 -13.30 3.49
C ASP A 161 13.01 -12.37 2.31
N ALA A 162 13.17 -11.09 2.57
CA ALA A 162 13.53 -10.10 1.55
C ALA A 162 14.87 -10.46 0.88
N MET A 163 15.88 -10.87 1.64
CA MET A 163 17.17 -11.28 1.12
C MET A 163 17.05 -12.47 0.15
N LEU A 164 16.32 -13.49 0.52
CA LEU A 164 16.12 -14.68 -0.32
C LEU A 164 15.29 -14.38 -1.56
N VAL A 165 14.26 -13.54 -1.44
CA VAL A 165 13.43 -13.13 -2.58
C VAL A 165 14.20 -12.23 -3.55
N ILE A 166 14.89 -11.21 -3.04
CA ILE A 166 15.70 -10.30 -3.87
C ILE A 166 16.84 -11.05 -4.54
N GLY A 167 17.54 -11.93 -3.79
CA GLY A 167 18.56 -12.80 -4.35
C GLY A 167 17.99 -13.74 -5.43
N SER A 168 16.77 -14.25 -5.24
CA SER A 168 16.12 -15.07 -6.26
C SER A 168 15.79 -14.30 -7.53
N LEU A 169 15.39 -13.02 -7.42
CA LEU A 169 15.23 -12.13 -8.59
C LEU A 169 16.56 -11.87 -9.29
N LYS A 170 17.64 -11.66 -8.52
CA LYS A 170 18.97 -11.39 -9.06
C LYS A 170 19.54 -12.55 -9.88
N PHE A 171 19.38 -13.78 -9.39
CA PHE A 171 19.99 -14.98 -10.00
C PHE A 171 19.02 -15.79 -10.86
N GLY A 172 17.71 -15.53 -10.76
CA GLY A 172 16.67 -16.11 -11.60
C GLY A 172 16.56 -15.41 -12.96
N LYS A 173 15.90 -16.07 -13.90
CA LYS A 173 15.64 -15.57 -15.26
C LYS A 173 14.15 -15.52 -15.59
N SER A 174 13.31 -16.12 -14.75
CA SER A 174 11.86 -16.19 -14.99
C SER A 174 11.06 -16.22 -13.70
N VAL A 175 9.95 -15.49 -13.68
CA VAL A 175 8.93 -15.53 -12.63
C VAL A 175 7.59 -15.89 -13.27
N PHE A 176 6.88 -16.80 -12.66
CA PHE A 176 5.52 -17.16 -13.04
C PHE A 176 4.57 -16.91 -11.87
N PHE A 177 3.58 -16.06 -12.09
CA PHE A 177 2.52 -15.78 -11.12
C PHE A 177 1.35 -16.75 -11.36
N TYR A 178 0.96 -17.47 -10.31
CA TYR A 178 -0.07 -18.51 -10.35
C TYR A 178 -1.24 -18.12 -9.45
N GLN A 179 -2.47 -18.31 -9.93
CA GLN A 179 -3.66 -17.83 -9.21
C GLN A 179 -4.05 -18.69 -8.02
N GLN A 180 -3.70 -19.98 -8.04
CA GLN A 180 -4.14 -20.90 -6.99
C GLN A 180 -3.45 -20.59 -5.65
N ARG A 181 -4.23 -20.61 -4.58
CA ARG A 181 -3.74 -20.51 -3.22
C ARG A 181 -3.38 -21.89 -2.71
N ILE A 182 -2.14 -22.06 -2.25
CA ILE A 182 -1.62 -23.33 -1.73
C ILE A 182 -1.21 -23.25 -0.25
N TYR A 183 -1.39 -22.08 0.37
CA TYR A 183 -0.92 -21.80 1.72
C TYR A 183 -1.95 -21.00 2.50
N LYS A 184 -2.11 -21.31 3.78
CA LYS A 184 -3.00 -20.62 4.70
C LYS A 184 -2.21 -20.14 5.90
N TYR A 185 -1.98 -18.84 5.93
CA TYR A 185 -1.36 -18.16 7.05
C TYR A 185 -2.30 -18.11 8.25
N MET A 186 -1.87 -18.61 9.41
CA MET A 186 -2.68 -18.74 10.62
C MET A 186 -2.46 -17.58 11.57
N ILE A 187 -3.28 -16.52 11.41
CA ILE A 187 -3.22 -15.32 12.27
C ILE A 187 -3.43 -15.71 13.74
N GLY A 188 -2.56 -15.20 14.62
CA GLY A 188 -2.63 -15.41 16.07
C GLY A 188 -1.88 -16.65 16.57
N ARG A 189 -1.35 -17.52 15.69
CA ARG A 189 -0.40 -18.56 16.04
C ARG A 189 1.05 -18.11 15.96
N SER A 190 1.30 -17.06 15.15
CA SER A 190 2.62 -16.54 14.83
C SER A 190 3.44 -16.23 16.09
N THR A 191 4.62 -16.81 16.15
CA THR A 191 5.64 -16.55 17.18
C THR A 191 6.37 -15.23 16.97
N CYS A 192 6.20 -14.58 15.81
CA CYS A 192 6.70 -13.23 15.49
C CYS A 192 6.00 -12.13 16.29
N GLY A 193 4.82 -12.39 16.82
CA GLY A 193 4.12 -11.52 17.75
C GLY A 193 4.77 -11.50 19.14
N CYS A 194 5.93 -10.84 19.27
CA CYS A 194 6.56 -10.71 20.58
C CYS A 194 5.79 -9.73 21.44
N PRO A 195 5.25 -10.15 22.59
CA PRO A 195 4.48 -9.26 23.47
C PRO A 195 5.35 -8.24 24.20
N SER A 196 6.68 -8.39 24.17
CA SER A 196 7.64 -7.46 24.78
C SER A 196 8.96 -7.48 24.03
N MET A 197 9.63 -6.35 24.04
CA MET A 197 10.98 -6.13 23.54
C MET A 197 11.81 -5.54 24.67
N ASP A 198 13.05 -5.98 24.83
CA ASP A 198 14.05 -5.33 25.68
C ASP A 198 15.23 -4.85 24.83
N GLU A 199 16.11 -4.08 25.46
CA GLU A 199 17.29 -3.49 24.82
C GLU A 199 18.18 -4.55 24.13
N GLU A 200 18.51 -5.62 24.84
CA GLU A 200 19.40 -6.66 24.35
C GLU A 200 18.81 -7.41 23.14
N ARG A 201 17.51 -7.67 23.17
CA ARG A 201 16.80 -8.26 22.06
C ARG A 201 16.73 -7.31 20.88
N PHE A 202 16.47 -6.04 21.11
CA PHE A 202 16.43 -5.01 20.07
C PHE A 202 17.79 -4.89 19.37
N LYS A 203 18.89 -4.84 20.14
CA LYS A 203 20.26 -4.82 19.62
C LYS A 203 20.56 -6.01 18.73
N ARG A 204 20.16 -7.23 19.18
CA ARG A 204 20.34 -8.44 18.37
C ARG A 204 19.55 -8.40 17.05
N VAL A 205 18.30 -7.95 17.08
CA VAL A 205 17.45 -7.88 15.86
C VAL A 205 18.04 -6.88 14.86
N ILE A 206 18.44 -5.70 15.31
CA ILE A 206 19.06 -4.69 14.43
C ILE A 206 20.44 -5.14 13.92
N HIS A 207 21.24 -5.80 14.74
CA HIS A 207 22.51 -6.36 14.29
C HIS A 207 22.32 -7.38 13.17
N GLY A 208 21.39 -8.30 13.36
CA GLY A 208 21.04 -9.27 12.33
C GLY A 208 20.48 -8.63 11.07
N TYR A 209 19.69 -7.57 11.20
CA TYR A 209 19.22 -6.77 10.06
C TYR A 209 20.39 -6.16 9.26
N LYS A 210 21.38 -5.54 9.94
CA LYS A 210 22.57 -5.02 9.29
C LYS A 210 23.32 -6.10 8.50
N GLN A 211 23.50 -7.27 9.08
CA GLN A 211 24.14 -8.40 8.40
C GLN A 211 23.34 -8.83 7.14
N VAL A 212 22.02 -8.88 7.23
CA VAL A 212 21.15 -9.25 6.09
C VAL A 212 21.23 -8.19 4.98
N THR A 213 21.16 -6.89 5.33
CA THR A 213 21.27 -5.80 4.34
C THR A 213 22.65 -5.77 3.67
N GLU A 214 23.72 -6.05 4.41
CA GLU A 214 25.06 -6.21 3.85
C GLU A 214 25.16 -7.38 2.84
N CYS A 215 24.47 -8.49 3.09
CA CYS A 215 24.38 -9.58 2.13
C CYS A 215 23.66 -9.16 0.86
N ILE A 216 22.55 -8.45 0.98
CA ILE A 216 21.81 -7.90 -0.17
C ILE A 216 22.70 -6.92 -0.93
N ASP A 217 23.40 -6.03 -0.23
CA ASP A 217 24.30 -5.05 -0.82
C ASP A 217 25.46 -5.67 -1.62
N LYS A 218 25.95 -6.83 -1.17
CA LYS A 218 26.97 -7.60 -1.90
C LYS A 218 26.43 -8.29 -3.15
N MET A 219 25.14 -8.66 -3.15
CA MET A 219 24.49 -9.29 -4.30
C MET A 219 24.13 -8.28 -5.40
N LEU A 220 23.78 -7.04 -5.03
CA LEU A 220 23.19 -6.04 -5.91
C LEU A 220 24.25 -5.08 -6.46
N SER A 221 24.20 -4.83 -7.79
CA SER A 221 24.90 -3.70 -8.40
C SER A 221 24.18 -2.37 -8.07
N ALA A 222 24.86 -1.24 -8.33
CA ALA A 222 24.23 0.08 -8.19
C ALA A 222 22.98 0.22 -9.08
N GLU A 223 23.01 -0.33 -10.30
CA GLU A 223 21.86 -0.33 -11.22
C GLU A 223 20.70 -1.17 -10.67
N ASP A 224 20.97 -2.35 -10.09
CA ASP A 224 19.94 -3.18 -9.46
C ASP A 224 19.26 -2.44 -8.31
N LYS A 225 20.03 -1.76 -7.46
CA LYS A 225 19.51 -0.99 -6.32
C LYS A 225 18.58 0.14 -6.77
N ILE A 226 18.93 0.83 -7.86
CA ILE A 226 18.08 1.88 -8.45
C ILE A 226 16.77 1.27 -8.98
N LYS A 227 16.85 0.20 -9.77
CA LYS A 227 15.68 -0.45 -10.37
C LYS A 227 14.71 -1.03 -9.33
N LEU A 228 15.24 -1.56 -8.23
CA LEU A 228 14.45 -2.07 -7.11
C LEU A 228 13.99 -0.99 -6.13
N GLN A 229 14.44 0.25 -6.29
CA GLN A 229 14.22 1.32 -5.29
C GLN A 229 14.68 0.85 -3.88
N TRP A 230 15.85 0.20 -3.83
CA TRP A 230 16.35 -0.47 -2.62
C TRP A 230 16.43 0.45 -1.42
N THR A 231 16.81 1.72 -1.63
CA THR A 231 16.85 2.73 -0.57
C THR A 231 15.47 2.94 0.08
N ASP A 232 14.41 2.97 -0.72
CA ASP A 232 13.05 3.15 -0.19
C ASP A 232 12.56 1.91 0.55
N HIS A 233 13.02 0.72 0.14
CA HIS A 233 12.74 -0.52 0.87
C HIS A 233 13.39 -0.51 2.26
N VAL A 234 14.67 -0.15 2.34
CA VAL A 234 15.41 0.02 3.61
C VAL A 234 14.75 1.06 4.51
N ARG A 235 14.28 2.17 3.95
CA ARG A 235 13.52 3.19 4.67
C ARG A 235 12.24 2.63 5.29
N GLY A 236 11.51 1.77 4.59
CA GLY A 236 10.31 1.10 5.11
C GLY A 236 10.56 0.29 6.39
N ASP A 237 11.76 -0.27 6.54
CA ASP A 237 12.15 -1.05 7.72
C ASP A 237 12.30 -0.17 8.99
N ILE A 238 12.54 1.14 8.85
CA ILE A 238 12.58 2.07 10.00
C ILE A 238 11.27 2.02 10.78
N LYS A 239 10.13 2.00 10.08
CA LYS A 239 8.82 1.89 10.73
C LYS A 239 8.71 0.60 11.55
N PHE A 240 9.16 -0.52 10.99
CA PHE A 240 9.19 -1.79 11.70
C PHE A 240 9.96 -1.70 13.01
N PHE A 241 11.14 -1.06 13.03
CA PHE A 241 11.95 -0.89 14.24
C PHE A 241 11.33 0.09 15.23
N LEU A 242 10.74 1.19 14.77
CA LEU A 242 10.01 2.12 15.64
C LEU A 242 8.82 1.43 16.32
N ASP A 243 8.09 0.58 15.61
CA ASP A 243 7.00 -0.21 16.18
C ASP A 243 7.50 -1.24 17.21
N ARG A 244 8.73 -1.76 17.07
CA ARG A 244 9.38 -2.62 18.07
C ARG A 244 9.80 -1.86 19.32
N ILE A 245 10.28 -0.62 19.19
CA ILE A 245 10.62 0.23 20.33
C ILE A 245 9.38 0.52 21.19
N LYS A 246 8.19 0.66 20.61
CA LYS A 246 6.93 0.79 21.38
C LYS A 246 6.69 -0.39 22.35
N LEU A 247 7.21 -1.57 22.04
CA LEU A 247 7.10 -2.76 22.90
C LEU A 247 8.13 -2.80 24.03
N CYS A 248 9.14 -1.91 24.03
CA CYS A 248 10.16 -1.83 25.06
C CYS A 248 9.61 -1.24 26.36
N LYS A 249 10.28 -1.53 27.46
CA LYS A 249 10.08 -0.78 28.70
C LYS A 249 10.70 0.62 28.57
N VAL A 250 10.14 1.61 29.27
CA VAL A 250 10.60 3.02 29.19
C VAL A 250 12.11 3.16 29.40
N LYS A 251 12.68 2.41 30.34
CA LYS A 251 14.13 2.44 30.66
C LYS A 251 15.03 1.96 29.51
N ASP A 252 14.54 1.09 28.63
CA ASP A 252 15.31 0.48 27.55
C ASP A 252 15.26 1.33 26.26
N ILE A 253 14.30 2.25 26.17
CA ILE A 253 14.05 3.07 24.97
C ILE A 253 15.24 3.94 24.57
N PRO A 254 15.93 4.64 25.48
CA PRO A 254 17.06 5.48 25.12
C PRO A 254 18.14 4.74 24.35
N GLU A 255 18.49 3.54 24.79
CA GLU A 255 19.52 2.76 24.12
C GLU A 255 19.02 2.17 22.78
N CYS A 256 17.76 1.76 22.70
CA CYS A 256 17.15 1.34 21.44
C CYS A 256 17.15 2.46 20.39
N ILE A 257 16.86 3.70 20.79
CA ILE A 257 16.92 4.88 19.90
C ILE A 257 18.35 5.13 19.44
N LYS A 258 19.36 5.08 20.31
CA LYS A 258 20.77 5.24 19.91
C LYS A 258 21.17 4.20 18.86
N VAL A 259 20.87 2.95 19.10
CA VAL A 259 21.16 1.87 18.13
C VAL A 259 20.45 2.09 16.80
N LEU A 260 19.23 2.63 16.83
CA LEU A 260 18.48 2.95 15.62
C LEU A 260 19.16 4.11 14.85
N THR A 261 19.59 5.17 15.55
CA THR A 261 20.31 6.32 14.97
C THR A 261 21.70 5.96 14.42
N ASP A 262 22.34 4.91 14.96
CA ASP A 262 23.59 4.35 14.43
C ASP A 262 23.36 3.47 13.19
N THR A 263 22.13 3.14 12.89
CA THR A 263 21.77 2.23 11.80
C THR A 263 21.23 2.95 10.57
N PHE A 264 20.42 3.97 10.78
CA PHE A 264 19.74 4.72 9.74
C PHE A 264 20.19 6.19 9.74
N SER A 265 20.17 6.82 8.56
CA SER A 265 20.48 8.25 8.47
C SER A 265 19.47 9.07 9.30
N TYR A 266 19.92 10.25 9.76
CA TYR A 266 19.03 11.18 10.45
C TYR A 266 17.81 11.54 9.59
N GLU A 267 18.03 11.85 8.31
CA GLU A 267 17.01 12.27 7.36
C GLU A 267 15.93 11.21 7.20
N ASP A 268 16.33 9.96 7.04
CA ASP A 268 15.41 8.84 6.90
C ASP A 268 14.67 8.56 8.22
N LEU A 269 15.40 8.57 9.34
CA LEU A 269 14.80 8.31 10.64
C LEU A 269 13.75 9.36 11.01
N ILE A 270 14.03 10.66 10.78
CA ILE A 270 13.12 11.74 11.15
C ILE A 270 11.84 11.73 10.30
N ILE A 271 11.93 11.37 9.02
CA ILE A 271 10.76 11.20 8.16
C ILE A 271 9.82 10.14 8.75
N TYR A 272 10.36 8.98 9.15
CA TYR A 272 9.54 7.91 9.73
C TYR A 272 9.16 8.16 11.18
N TRP A 273 9.99 8.83 11.95
CA TRP A 273 9.62 9.32 13.28
C TRP A 273 8.40 10.22 13.22
N THR A 274 8.37 11.17 12.30
CA THR A 274 7.23 12.06 12.12
C THR A 274 6.02 11.36 11.51
N ALA A 275 6.22 10.33 10.68
CA ALA A 275 5.16 9.57 10.01
C ALA A 275 4.51 8.48 10.88
N SER A 276 5.28 7.83 11.75
CA SER A 276 4.76 6.80 12.68
C SER A 276 3.99 7.40 13.84
N TYR A 277 3.75 8.70 13.79
CA TYR A 277 3.15 9.49 14.82
C TYR A 277 1.64 9.65 14.66
N ASN A 278 0.90 8.55 14.83
CA ASN A 278 -0.45 8.61 15.36
C ASN A 278 -0.32 8.44 16.89
N CYS A 279 -0.73 9.47 17.64
CA CYS A 279 -0.62 9.53 19.11
C CYS A 279 -1.25 8.34 19.83
N ASP A 280 -2.16 7.64 19.18
CA ASP A 280 -2.91 6.53 19.76
C ASP A 280 -2.07 5.25 19.93
N ASP A 281 -0.90 5.17 19.28
CA ASP A 281 -0.07 3.94 19.29
C ASP A 281 1.09 3.97 20.29
N TRP A 282 1.45 5.14 20.82
CA TRP A 282 2.53 5.27 21.79
C TRP A 282 2.03 5.59 23.20
N GLU A 283 2.45 4.81 24.18
CA GLU A 283 2.30 5.22 25.57
C GLU A 283 3.10 6.49 25.82
N LYS A 284 2.49 7.51 26.46
CA LYS A 284 3.05 8.86 26.65
C LYS A 284 4.48 8.85 27.21
N GLU A 285 4.75 8.03 28.21
CA GLU A 285 6.07 7.95 28.86
C GLU A 285 7.14 7.39 27.92
N LYS A 286 6.80 6.37 27.13
CA LYS A 286 7.70 5.75 26.16
C LYS A 286 8.08 6.75 25.06
N PHE A 287 7.10 7.50 24.60
CA PHE A 287 7.32 8.56 23.63
C PHE A 287 8.25 9.64 24.15
N LEU A 288 7.97 10.17 25.34
CA LEU A 288 8.80 11.21 25.94
C LEU A 288 10.25 10.74 26.14
N ALA A 289 10.47 9.46 26.49
CA ALA A 289 11.80 8.88 26.59
C ALA A 289 12.52 8.84 25.24
N ALA A 290 11.85 8.35 24.18
CA ALA A 290 12.40 8.30 22.83
C ALA A 290 12.74 9.70 22.29
N ARG A 291 11.80 10.65 22.43
CA ARG A 291 11.98 12.04 22.03
C ARG A 291 13.15 12.71 22.76
N LYS A 292 13.22 12.57 24.08
CA LYS A 292 14.33 13.12 24.85
C LYS A 292 15.67 12.62 24.33
N THR A 293 15.79 11.33 24.05
CA THR A 293 17.01 10.73 23.52
C THR A 293 17.36 11.27 22.13
N LEU A 294 16.36 11.42 21.23
CA LEU A 294 16.60 12.03 19.91
C LEU A 294 17.10 13.47 20.02
N LEU A 295 16.57 14.27 20.96
CA LEU A 295 17.03 15.63 21.22
C LEU A 295 18.45 15.67 21.81
N GLU A 296 18.83 14.70 22.62
CA GLU A 296 20.20 14.56 23.13
C GLU A 296 21.20 14.19 22.02
N ILE A 297 20.78 13.35 21.04
CA ILE A 297 21.63 12.94 19.91
C ILE A 297 21.72 14.04 18.84
N TYR A 298 20.62 14.72 18.58
CA TYR A 298 20.48 15.75 17.54
C TYR A 298 19.99 17.08 18.12
N PRO A 299 20.79 17.77 18.96
CA PRO A 299 20.35 19.00 19.65
C PRO A 299 20.06 20.16 18.68
N ASP A 300 20.74 20.21 17.54
CA ASP A 300 20.54 21.18 16.48
C ASP A 300 19.30 20.91 15.62
N LYS A 301 18.61 19.79 15.85
CA LYS A 301 17.42 19.33 15.12
C LYS A 301 16.15 19.35 15.96
N GLU A 302 16.13 20.10 17.04
CA GLU A 302 15.01 20.18 17.99
C GLU A 302 13.67 20.47 17.30
N MET A 303 13.68 21.33 16.31
CA MET A 303 12.47 21.70 15.58
C MET A 303 11.82 20.51 14.87
N PHE A 304 12.60 19.62 14.24
CA PHE A 304 12.07 18.44 13.55
C PHE A 304 11.59 17.38 14.52
N ILE A 305 12.33 17.19 15.60
CA ILE A 305 11.97 16.24 16.65
C ILE A 305 10.71 16.73 17.38
N ASN A 306 10.55 18.04 17.55
CA ASN A 306 9.39 18.68 18.16
C ASN A 306 8.23 18.86 17.18
N ALA A 307 8.47 18.92 15.88
CA ALA A 307 7.41 18.94 14.87
C ALA A 307 6.50 17.71 14.95
N SER A 308 7.04 16.59 15.46
CA SER A 308 6.22 15.45 15.86
C SER A 308 5.18 15.77 16.95
N ASN A 309 5.38 16.81 17.76
CA ASN A 309 4.42 17.24 18.79
C ASN A 309 3.23 18.03 18.25
N VAL A 310 3.38 18.72 17.13
CA VAL A 310 2.26 19.47 16.53
C VAL A 310 1.13 18.50 16.12
N ILE A 311 1.48 17.27 15.79
CA ILE A 311 0.51 16.22 15.48
C ILE A 311 -0.26 15.74 16.72
N GLN A 312 0.31 15.83 17.92
CA GLN A 312 -0.34 15.41 19.18
C GLN A 312 -1.43 16.36 19.68
N TYR A 313 -1.46 17.60 19.20
CA TYR A 313 -2.29 18.63 19.82
C TYR A 313 -3.77 18.67 19.40
N TYR A 314 -4.19 17.79 18.52
CA TYR A 314 -5.57 17.77 18.00
C TYR A 314 -6.22 16.38 18.10
N THR A 315 -6.12 15.72 19.26
CA THR A 315 -6.94 14.55 19.56
C THR A 315 -8.20 14.97 20.30
N LEU A 316 -9.33 14.51 19.81
CA LEU A 316 -10.58 14.52 20.58
C LEU A 316 -10.51 13.35 21.58
N ASP A 317 -10.90 13.60 22.84
CA ASP A 317 -11.12 12.50 23.76
C ASP A 317 -12.33 11.64 23.30
N LYS A 318 -12.53 10.50 23.96
CA LYS A 318 -13.67 9.61 23.70
C LYS A 318 -15.05 10.28 23.81
N ASP A 319 -15.11 11.48 24.40
CA ASP A 319 -16.32 12.28 24.62
C ASP A 319 -16.40 13.46 23.63
N GLY A 320 -15.41 13.63 22.72
CA GLY A 320 -15.42 14.65 21.67
C GLY A 320 -14.90 16.01 22.09
N ASN A 321 -14.16 16.13 23.21
CA ASN A 321 -13.59 17.40 23.68
C ASN A 321 -12.19 17.61 23.09
N GLU A 322 -11.89 18.83 22.60
CA GLU A 322 -10.59 19.22 22.09
C GLU A 322 -9.62 19.55 23.24
N TYR A 323 -8.47 18.90 23.27
CA TYR A 323 -7.35 19.32 24.11
C TYR A 323 -6.31 20.05 23.29
N CYS A 324 -6.14 21.34 23.55
CA CYS A 324 -5.09 22.17 22.96
C CYS A 324 -3.99 22.42 24.00
N TYR A 325 -2.79 21.94 23.74
CA TYR A 325 -1.59 22.39 24.49
C TYR A 325 -0.82 23.37 23.61
N LYS A 326 -0.75 24.63 24.02
CA LYS A 326 0.17 25.60 23.44
C LYS A 326 1.56 25.40 24.04
N SER A 327 2.57 25.14 23.21
CA SER A 327 3.95 25.44 23.56
C SER A 327 4.36 26.70 22.81
N GLU A 328 4.75 27.73 23.57
CA GLU A 328 5.40 28.91 23.00
C GLU A 328 6.84 28.53 22.64
N VAL A 329 7.09 28.27 21.36
CA VAL A 329 8.44 28.20 20.81
C VAL A 329 8.49 29.14 19.62
N GLU A 330 9.29 30.19 19.75
CA GLU A 330 9.57 31.10 18.62
C GLU A 330 10.24 30.32 17.47
N ASN A 331 9.58 30.33 16.32
CA ASN A 331 9.99 29.62 15.11
C ASN A 331 11.17 30.33 14.44
N LYS A 332 12.34 29.70 14.40
CA LYS A 332 13.33 29.97 13.36
C LYS A 332 13.34 28.78 12.40
N VAL A 333 12.78 28.99 11.20
CA VAL A 333 12.72 27.99 10.12
C VAL A 333 14.11 27.88 9.48
N PRO A 334 14.71 26.67 9.36
CA PRO A 334 15.95 26.50 8.61
C PRO A 334 15.77 26.84 7.13
N ASP A 335 16.81 27.38 6.49
CA ASP A 335 16.81 27.85 5.09
C ASP A 335 16.40 26.80 4.02
N PHE A 336 16.34 25.53 4.36
CA PHE A 336 15.90 24.47 3.46
C PHE A 336 14.39 24.19 3.51
N LEU A 337 13.69 24.76 4.51
CA LEU A 337 12.24 24.82 4.53
C LEU A 337 11.82 26.19 3.97
N LYS A 338 11.99 26.39 2.68
CA LYS A 338 11.37 27.52 2.02
C LYS A 338 9.86 27.39 2.18
N GLU A 339 9.24 28.45 2.70
CA GLU A 339 7.79 28.52 2.73
C GLU A 339 7.24 28.38 1.32
N TRP A 340 6.16 27.60 1.18
CA TRP A 340 5.45 27.52 -0.08
C TRP A 340 4.64 28.80 -0.26
N ASN A 341 5.12 29.68 -1.13
CA ASN A 341 4.54 31.01 -1.34
C ASN A 341 3.30 31.01 -2.25
N HIS A 342 2.61 29.88 -2.34
CA HIS A 342 1.39 29.71 -3.12
C HIS A 342 0.19 29.50 -2.19
N SER A 343 -1.01 29.62 -2.73
CA SER A 343 -2.25 29.45 -1.99
C SER A 343 -3.12 28.33 -2.56
N LEU A 344 -3.92 27.70 -1.70
CA LEU A 344 -4.68 26.48 -2.00
C LEU A 344 -6.19 26.71 -1.83
N SER A 345 -7.00 26.39 -2.84
CA SER A 345 -8.46 26.29 -2.72
C SER A 345 -8.85 24.83 -2.50
N ILE A 346 -9.48 24.54 -1.37
CA ILE A 346 -9.96 23.22 -1.01
C ILE A 346 -11.44 23.16 -1.34
N ILE A 347 -11.81 22.35 -2.31
CA ILE A 347 -13.16 22.27 -2.84
C ILE A 347 -13.78 20.94 -2.44
N CYS A 348 -14.91 20.99 -1.77
CA CYS A 348 -15.71 19.83 -1.44
C CYS A 348 -17.17 19.96 -1.86
N VAL A 349 -17.77 18.86 -2.30
CA VAL A 349 -19.16 18.79 -2.75
C VAL A 349 -20.01 18.06 -1.72
N VAL A 350 -21.07 18.71 -1.26
CA VAL A 350 -22.02 18.18 -0.28
C VAL A 350 -23.30 17.78 -0.98
N TYR A 351 -23.75 16.54 -0.74
CA TYR A 351 -25.04 16.01 -1.19
C TYR A 351 -25.75 15.32 -0.03
N ASP A 352 -27.01 14.96 -0.20
CA ASP A 352 -27.86 14.45 0.89
C ASP A 352 -27.25 13.25 1.64
N GLY A 353 -26.51 12.38 0.92
CA GLY A 353 -25.90 11.19 1.50
C GLY A 353 -24.66 11.45 2.37
N ASN A 354 -23.93 12.56 2.14
CA ASN A 354 -22.65 12.81 2.82
C ASN A 354 -22.67 14.02 3.78
N VAL A 355 -23.73 14.83 3.80
CA VAL A 355 -23.84 16.07 4.62
C VAL A 355 -23.47 15.86 6.10
N LYS A 356 -23.73 14.66 6.65
CA LYS A 356 -23.39 14.31 8.03
C LYS A 356 -21.90 14.38 8.36
N TYR A 357 -21.02 14.27 7.35
CA TYR A 357 -19.57 14.32 7.51
C TYR A 357 -19.01 15.74 7.48
N LEU A 358 -19.77 16.74 6.99
CA LEU A 358 -19.28 18.09 6.74
C LEU A 358 -18.65 18.73 7.98
N LYS A 359 -19.28 18.63 9.15
CA LYS A 359 -18.75 19.21 10.39
C LYS A 359 -17.38 18.60 10.76
N LYS A 360 -17.25 17.29 10.62
CA LYS A 360 -16.00 16.58 10.90
C LYS A 360 -14.92 16.96 9.87
N PHE A 361 -15.26 17.00 8.60
CA PHE A 361 -14.38 17.45 7.53
C PHE A 361 -13.83 18.87 7.79
N LEU A 362 -14.68 19.84 8.12
CA LEU A 362 -14.24 21.20 8.42
C LEU A 362 -13.29 21.27 9.65
N SER A 363 -13.35 20.33 10.58
CA SER A 363 -12.37 20.28 11.67
C SER A 363 -10.98 19.88 11.19
N TYR A 364 -10.86 19.11 10.11
CA TYR A 364 -9.57 18.70 9.54
C TYR A 364 -8.83 19.82 8.85
N THR A 365 -9.52 20.85 8.35
CA THR A 365 -8.87 22.00 7.67
C THR A 365 -7.95 22.78 8.61
N LYS A 366 -8.13 22.65 9.94
CA LYS A 366 -7.22 23.23 10.95
C LYS A 366 -5.81 22.62 10.92
N ARG A 367 -5.60 21.52 10.20
CA ARG A 367 -4.31 20.84 10.03
C ARG A 367 -3.51 21.34 8.83
N ILE A 368 -3.98 22.41 8.20
CA ILE A 368 -3.38 22.97 6.99
C ILE A 368 -2.64 24.23 7.36
N GLU A 369 -1.34 24.23 7.12
CA GLU A 369 -0.42 25.35 7.47
C GLU A 369 -0.11 26.25 6.28
N VAL A 370 -0.42 25.84 5.04
CA VAL A 370 -0.27 26.70 3.86
C VAL A 370 -1.45 27.68 3.76
N PRO A 371 -1.30 28.84 3.10
CA PRO A 371 -2.42 29.73 2.85
C PRO A 371 -3.54 29.02 2.08
N PHE A 372 -4.76 29.02 2.60
CA PHE A 372 -5.88 28.31 1.95
C PHE A 372 -7.23 29.02 2.12
N GLU A 373 -8.16 28.65 1.27
CA GLU A 373 -9.58 28.86 1.43
C GLU A 373 -10.34 27.52 1.30
N VAL A 374 -11.53 27.45 1.86
CA VAL A 374 -12.42 26.29 1.72
C VAL A 374 -13.66 26.70 0.95
N VAL A 375 -13.97 25.96 -0.11
CA VAL A 375 -15.17 26.12 -0.90
C VAL A 375 -16.07 24.90 -0.69
N VAL A 376 -17.22 25.13 -0.10
CA VAL A 376 -18.25 24.11 0.14
C VAL A 376 -19.36 24.31 -0.90
N VAL A 377 -19.56 23.31 -1.74
CA VAL A 377 -20.64 23.31 -2.73
C VAL A 377 -21.83 22.55 -2.18
N ASP A 378 -22.92 23.24 -1.88
CA ASP A 378 -24.19 22.64 -1.48
C ASP A 378 -24.92 22.12 -2.72
N ASN A 379 -24.66 20.88 -3.08
CA ASN A 379 -25.21 20.18 -4.23
C ASN A 379 -26.34 19.21 -3.84
N ARG A 380 -26.99 19.44 -2.69
CA ARG A 380 -28.11 18.61 -2.21
C ARG A 380 -29.38 18.88 -3.02
N ASP A 381 -30.23 17.86 -3.12
CA ASP A 381 -31.60 18.01 -3.62
C ASP A 381 -32.51 18.57 -2.52
N ASP A 382 -32.38 18.10 -1.26
CA ASP A 382 -33.11 18.63 -0.12
C ASP A 382 -32.35 19.78 0.55
N LYS A 383 -32.82 21.01 0.31
CA LYS A 383 -32.31 22.25 0.92
C LYS A 383 -33.23 22.84 1.97
N SER A 384 -34.17 22.05 2.50
CA SER A 384 -35.07 22.47 3.57
C SER A 384 -34.35 22.96 4.83
N LYS A 385 -33.10 22.49 5.04
CA LYS A 385 -32.18 22.95 6.09
C LYS A 385 -30.94 23.55 5.45
N SER A 386 -30.64 24.81 5.77
CA SER A 386 -29.39 25.44 5.33
C SER A 386 -28.16 24.74 5.93
N LEU A 387 -27.05 24.73 5.19
CA LEU A 387 -25.76 24.34 5.75
C LEU A 387 -25.27 25.45 6.68
N ASN A 388 -25.20 25.19 7.98
CA ASN A 388 -24.68 26.14 8.95
C ASN A 388 -23.14 26.03 9.00
N VAL A 389 -22.45 26.66 8.03
CA VAL A 389 -21.01 26.70 7.91
C VAL A 389 -20.48 28.12 8.09
N LYS A 390 -19.27 28.25 8.67
CA LYS A 390 -18.59 29.54 8.86
C LYS A 390 -17.19 29.46 8.27
N ASP A 391 -16.67 30.62 7.91
CA ASP A 391 -15.31 30.79 7.41
C ASP A 391 -15.01 29.96 6.14
N VAL A 392 -16.03 29.78 5.29
CA VAL A 392 -15.96 29.08 4.02
C VAL A 392 -16.70 29.87 2.93
N ILE A 393 -16.33 29.66 1.70
CA ILE A 393 -17.12 30.11 0.53
C ILE A 393 -18.20 29.06 0.31
N LEU A 394 -19.47 29.44 0.51
CA LEU A 394 -20.59 28.55 0.27
C LEU A 394 -21.17 28.79 -1.12
N VAL A 395 -21.21 27.76 -1.93
CA VAL A 395 -21.82 27.77 -3.27
C VAL A 395 -23.10 26.94 -3.21
N GLU A 396 -24.25 27.59 -3.34
CA GLU A 396 -25.55 26.89 -3.37
C GLU A 396 -25.96 26.67 -4.83
N THR A 397 -26.07 25.43 -5.26
CA THR A 397 -26.58 25.07 -6.59
C THR A 397 -28.12 25.10 -6.59
N GLU A 398 -28.76 25.45 -7.69
CA GLU A 398 -30.24 25.43 -7.76
C GLU A 398 -30.82 24.01 -7.66
N LYS A 399 -30.06 23.02 -8.14
CA LYS A 399 -30.39 21.58 -8.13
C LYS A 399 -29.10 20.78 -8.03
N ASN A 400 -29.20 19.48 -7.80
CA ASN A 400 -28.07 18.58 -7.89
C ASN A 400 -27.49 18.56 -9.31
N LEU A 401 -26.25 19.00 -9.47
CA LEU A 401 -25.54 19.06 -10.75
C LEU A 401 -24.75 17.79 -11.07
N GLY A 402 -24.74 16.80 -10.18
CA GLY A 402 -23.78 15.69 -10.20
C GLY A 402 -22.43 16.11 -9.65
N ILE A 403 -21.47 15.18 -9.61
CA ILE A 403 -20.15 15.44 -8.99
C ILE A 403 -19.26 16.29 -9.89
N LEU A 404 -19.28 16.08 -11.22
CA LEU A 404 -18.45 16.81 -12.17
C LEU A 404 -18.73 18.32 -12.15
N ASP A 405 -19.98 18.69 -12.38
CA ASP A 405 -20.38 20.11 -12.41
C ASP A 405 -20.49 20.71 -11.00
N GLY A 406 -20.69 19.89 -9.97
CA GLY A 406 -20.52 20.32 -8.58
C GLY A 406 -19.09 20.74 -8.26
N ARG A 407 -18.08 19.95 -8.64
CA ARG A 407 -16.66 20.33 -8.49
C ARG A 407 -16.30 21.55 -9.35
N ARG A 408 -16.85 21.65 -10.57
CA ARG A 408 -16.67 22.82 -11.44
C ARG A 408 -17.24 24.09 -10.81
N ALA A 409 -18.44 24.05 -10.27
CA ALA A 409 -19.04 25.20 -9.58
C ALA A 409 -18.17 25.67 -8.39
N GLY A 410 -17.61 24.72 -7.65
CA GLY A 410 -16.64 25.03 -6.60
C GLY A 410 -15.34 25.64 -7.15
N PHE A 411 -14.84 25.13 -8.26
CA PHE A 411 -13.67 25.67 -8.95
C PHE A 411 -13.91 27.12 -9.41
N GLU A 412 -15.03 27.39 -10.04
CA GLU A 412 -15.40 28.73 -10.53
C GLU A 412 -15.55 29.76 -9.40
N ALA A 413 -16.00 29.31 -8.22
CA ALA A 413 -16.14 30.16 -7.03
C ALA A 413 -14.85 30.31 -6.21
N SER A 414 -13.81 29.53 -6.49
CA SER A 414 -12.54 29.56 -5.79
C SER A 414 -11.57 30.58 -6.36
N HIS A 415 -10.55 31.03 -5.59
CA HIS A 415 -9.70 32.16 -5.99
C HIS A 415 -8.19 31.88 -5.96
N ASN A 416 -7.76 30.83 -5.26
CA ASN A 416 -6.33 30.57 -5.05
C ASN A 416 -5.65 29.95 -6.27
N GLU A 417 -4.31 29.98 -6.29
CA GLU A 417 -3.48 29.52 -7.40
C GLU A 417 -3.56 28.02 -7.65
N TYR A 418 -3.64 27.24 -6.56
CA TYR A 418 -3.81 25.79 -6.63
C TYR A 418 -5.18 25.36 -6.14
N VAL A 419 -5.66 24.26 -6.69
CA VAL A 419 -6.97 23.67 -6.38
C VAL A 419 -6.80 22.24 -5.92
N TRP A 420 -7.47 21.89 -4.84
CA TRP A 420 -7.54 20.55 -4.27
C TRP A 420 -9.00 20.10 -4.12
N PHE A 421 -9.38 19.06 -4.84
CA PHE A 421 -10.69 18.44 -4.68
C PHE A 421 -10.65 17.40 -3.58
N VAL A 422 -11.56 17.44 -2.64
CA VAL A 422 -11.59 16.60 -1.45
C VAL A 422 -12.99 16.04 -1.23
N ASP A 423 -13.08 14.76 -0.89
CA ASP A 423 -14.34 14.14 -0.51
C ASP A 423 -14.56 14.29 1.01
N ILE A 424 -15.76 14.72 1.43
CA ILE A 424 -16.00 15.10 2.84
C ILE A 424 -16.12 13.92 3.82
N ASP A 425 -16.24 12.70 3.34
CA ASP A 425 -16.19 11.47 4.13
C ASP A 425 -14.76 10.95 4.36
N ASP A 426 -13.78 11.58 3.71
CA ASP A 426 -12.36 11.31 3.87
C ASP A 426 -11.70 12.20 4.94
N GLU A 427 -10.40 12.03 5.15
CA GLU A 427 -9.65 12.75 6.17
C GLU A 427 -8.46 13.51 5.56
N ILE A 428 -8.42 14.84 5.77
CA ILE A 428 -7.22 15.63 5.55
C ILE A 428 -6.29 15.42 6.74
N LEU A 429 -5.06 15.00 6.43
CA LEU A 429 -3.98 14.90 7.39
C LEU A 429 -3.20 16.22 7.46
N ASN A 430 -1.97 16.22 7.97
CA ASN A 430 -1.19 17.43 8.06
C ASN A 430 -0.66 17.91 6.70
N VAL A 431 -1.00 19.13 6.34
CA VAL A 431 -0.45 19.87 5.20
C VAL A 431 0.47 20.95 5.74
N ARG A 432 1.75 20.66 5.84
CA ARG A 432 2.76 21.58 6.40
C ARG A 432 3.09 22.69 5.41
N ASN A 433 3.56 23.82 5.92
CA ASN A 433 4.12 24.87 5.06
C ASN A 433 5.57 24.50 4.70
N MET A 434 5.76 23.85 3.55
CA MET A 434 7.06 23.43 3.03
C MET A 434 7.08 23.58 1.51
N ASP A 435 8.25 23.60 0.87
CA ASP A 435 8.37 23.75 -0.57
C ASP A 435 7.79 22.55 -1.33
N TYR A 436 6.55 22.67 -1.79
CA TYR A 436 5.91 21.70 -2.69
C TYR A 436 6.29 21.92 -4.15
N GLY A 437 7.06 22.97 -4.48
CA GLY A 437 7.40 23.39 -5.83
C GLY A 437 6.31 24.20 -6.50
N ASN A 438 6.56 24.54 -7.76
CA ASN A 438 5.67 25.33 -8.61
C ASN A 438 5.35 24.57 -9.91
N ASN A 439 4.94 23.30 -9.78
CA ASN A 439 4.58 22.46 -10.91
C ASN A 439 3.07 22.53 -11.18
N ASP A 440 2.67 22.28 -12.42
CA ASP A 440 1.27 22.41 -12.84
C ASP A 440 0.34 21.41 -12.15
N ILE A 441 0.87 20.21 -11.85
CA ILE A 441 0.20 19.21 -11.04
C ILE A 441 1.18 18.73 -9.96
N ILE A 442 0.74 18.73 -8.72
CA ILE A 442 1.50 18.21 -7.57
C ILE A 442 0.76 17.01 -7.01
N CYS A 443 1.37 15.83 -7.06
CA CYS A 443 0.82 14.59 -6.51
C CYS A 443 1.53 14.25 -5.21
N PHE A 444 0.79 13.79 -4.20
CA PHE A 444 1.32 13.50 -2.89
C PHE A 444 0.84 12.14 -2.36
N SER A 445 1.54 11.63 -1.35
CA SER A 445 1.23 10.38 -0.68
C SER A 445 -0.09 10.43 0.09
N PHE A 446 -0.76 9.28 0.19
CA PHE A 446 -2.01 9.13 0.95
C PHE A 446 -2.08 7.75 1.64
N TYR A 447 -2.99 7.59 2.59
CA TYR A 447 -3.34 6.29 3.15
C TYR A 447 -4.57 5.70 2.46
N ASP A 448 -4.52 4.41 2.15
CA ASP A 448 -5.70 3.64 1.74
C ASP A 448 -6.62 3.33 2.94
N ILE A 449 -7.71 2.61 2.69
CA ILE A 449 -8.68 2.20 3.72
C ILE A 449 -8.07 1.33 4.85
N ASN A 450 -6.97 0.65 4.58
CA ASN A 450 -6.27 -0.22 5.52
C ASN A 450 -5.08 0.47 6.19
N TYR A 451 -4.97 1.80 6.05
CA TYR A 451 -3.82 2.59 6.50
C TYR A 451 -2.49 2.21 5.83
N ASN A 452 -2.53 1.61 4.63
CA ASN A 452 -1.30 1.42 3.87
C ASN A 452 -0.94 2.74 3.18
N PRO A 453 0.31 3.24 3.32
CA PRO A 453 0.74 4.43 2.62
C PRO A 453 0.91 4.11 1.13
N ILE A 454 0.19 4.83 0.30
CA ILE A 454 0.37 4.83 -1.16
C ILE A 454 1.19 6.06 -1.50
N ARG A 455 2.34 5.84 -2.12
CA ARG A 455 3.32 6.89 -2.44
C ARG A 455 3.54 6.96 -3.94
N PRO A 456 3.40 8.13 -4.56
CA PRO A 456 3.85 8.31 -5.92
C PRO A 456 5.40 8.23 -5.95
N CYS A 457 5.97 7.74 -7.05
CA CYS A 457 7.42 7.79 -7.24
C CYS A 457 7.90 9.23 -7.16
N SER A 458 8.92 9.51 -6.31
CA SER A 458 9.48 10.86 -6.19
C SER A 458 10.16 11.26 -7.49
N GLN A 459 9.51 12.10 -8.29
CA GLN A 459 10.02 12.57 -9.59
C GLN A 459 9.37 13.87 -10.04
N ILE A 460 10.05 14.55 -10.95
CA ILE A 460 9.46 15.65 -11.73
C ILE A 460 9.41 15.21 -13.20
N ILE A 461 8.19 15.23 -13.76
CA ILE A 461 7.92 14.88 -15.14
C ILE A 461 7.65 16.15 -15.91
N THR A 462 8.30 16.36 -17.05
CA THR A 462 8.15 17.56 -17.87
C THR A 462 8.04 17.24 -19.36
N GLY A 463 7.54 18.20 -20.12
CA GLY A 463 7.44 18.16 -21.58
C GLY A 463 6.53 17.05 -22.10
N SER A 464 6.91 16.40 -23.20
CA SER A 464 6.05 15.42 -23.88
C SER A 464 5.70 14.17 -23.05
N LYS A 465 6.42 13.93 -21.95
CA LYS A 465 6.14 12.82 -21.04
C LYS A 465 4.93 13.09 -20.14
N VAL A 466 4.60 14.35 -19.86
CA VAL A 466 3.49 14.72 -18.97
C VAL A 466 2.17 14.12 -19.43
N CYS A 467 1.80 14.35 -20.68
CA CYS A 467 0.59 13.77 -21.26
C CYS A 467 0.88 12.35 -21.81
N SER A 468 1.16 11.39 -20.93
CA SER A 468 1.46 10.02 -21.29
C SER A 468 0.75 9.00 -20.41
N ARG A 469 0.61 7.76 -20.90
CA ARG A 469 0.04 6.65 -20.13
C ARG A 469 0.90 6.31 -18.90
N SER A 470 2.22 6.40 -19.03
CA SER A 470 3.14 6.18 -17.91
C SER A 470 2.85 7.16 -16.80
N THR A 471 2.80 8.46 -17.11
CA THR A 471 2.50 9.50 -16.12
C THR A 471 1.14 9.29 -15.47
N LEU A 472 0.10 8.96 -16.26
CA LEU A 472 -1.22 8.67 -15.69
C LEU A 472 -1.20 7.47 -14.73
N ASN A 473 -0.42 6.43 -15.04
CA ASN A 473 -0.26 5.29 -14.13
C ASN A 473 0.50 5.68 -12.85
N ASP A 474 1.52 6.54 -12.97
CA ASP A 474 2.33 7.00 -11.84
C ASP A 474 1.53 7.87 -10.86
N ILE A 475 0.64 8.73 -11.40
CA ILE A 475 -0.14 9.66 -10.58
C ILE A 475 -1.55 9.19 -10.25
N ASN A 476 -2.00 8.07 -10.81
CA ASN A 476 -3.38 7.59 -10.68
C ASN A 476 -4.43 8.59 -11.23
N ILE A 477 -5.69 8.16 -11.33
CA ILE A 477 -6.81 8.98 -11.83
C ILE A 477 -7.50 9.84 -10.76
N MET A 478 -7.39 9.46 -9.48
CA MET A 478 -8.12 10.09 -8.38
C MET A 478 -7.69 11.55 -8.18
N LEU A 479 -8.65 12.45 -7.97
CA LEU A 479 -8.39 13.90 -7.85
C LEU A 479 -7.91 14.30 -6.45
N TRP A 480 -8.33 13.61 -5.41
CA TRP A 480 -8.16 14.01 -4.02
C TRP A 480 -6.72 13.92 -3.48
N HIS A 481 -5.77 13.30 -4.18
CA HIS A 481 -4.35 13.29 -3.81
C HIS A 481 -3.50 14.16 -4.76
N LYS A 482 -4.10 15.17 -5.39
CA LYS A 482 -3.45 16.10 -6.31
C LYS A 482 -3.84 17.54 -6.02
N TRP A 483 -2.87 18.41 -6.20
CA TRP A 483 -3.12 19.84 -6.36
C TRP A 483 -2.89 20.21 -7.83
N PHE A 484 -3.81 20.95 -8.38
CA PHE A 484 -3.77 21.40 -9.76
C PHE A 484 -3.62 22.91 -9.80
N LYS A 485 -2.73 23.44 -10.65
CA LYS A 485 -2.76 24.86 -10.94
C LYS A 485 -4.10 25.25 -11.56
N ARG A 486 -4.59 26.42 -11.18
CA ARG A 486 -5.87 26.95 -11.62
C ARG A 486 -5.98 27.04 -13.14
N ASP A 487 -4.97 27.58 -13.82
CA ASP A 487 -4.97 27.76 -15.26
C ASP A 487 -5.02 26.43 -16.04
N VAL A 488 -4.45 25.36 -15.48
CA VAL A 488 -4.54 24.01 -16.04
C VAL A 488 -5.96 23.48 -15.94
N LEU A 489 -6.60 23.63 -14.77
CA LEU A 489 -7.99 23.21 -14.59
C LEU A 489 -8.97 24.05 -15.41
N GLU A 490 -8.72 25.34 -15.54
CA GLU A 490 -9.55 26.24 -16.39
C GLU A 490 -9.58 25.72 -17.83
N LYS A 491 -8.41 25.45 -18.42
CA LYS A 491 -8.30 24.86 -19.76
C LYS A 491 -8.95 23.48 -19.86
N ALA A 492 -8.78 22.66 -18.84
CA ALA A 492 -9.38 21.33 -18.78
C ALA A 492 -10.92 21.41 -18.75
N TYR A 493 -11.48 22.24 -17.88
CA TYR A 493 -12.93 22.43 -17.78
C TYR A 493 -13.55 23.10 -19.01
N HIS A 494 -12.83 24.00 -19.70
CA HIS A 494 -13.30 24.54 -20.99
C HIS A 494 -13.45 23.46 -22.07
N LYS A 495 -12.65 22.41 -22.00
CA LYS A 495 -12.72 21.29 -22.95
C LYS A 495 -13.78 20.24 -22.59
N ILE A 496 -14.18 20.17 -21.34
CA ILE A 496 -15.19 19.24 -20.83
C ILE A 496 -16.56 19.94 -20.87
N PRO A 497 -17.55 19.48 -21.64
CA PRO A 497 -18.89 20.07 -21.64
C PRO A 497 -19.60 19.89 -20.29
N HIS A 498 -20.66 20.64 -20.07
CA HIS A 498 -21.53 20.46 -18.91
C HIS A 498 -22.45 19.25 -19.12
N PHE A 499 -22.45 18.33 -18.16
CA PHE A 499 -23.39 17.22 -18.11
C PHE A 499 -23.46 16.62 -16.71
N PHE A 500 -24.60 16.05 -16.38
CA PHE A 500 -24.80 15.40 -15.11
C PHE A 500 -24.00 14.08 -15.06
N CYS A 501 -23.08 13.95 -14.12
CA CYS A 501 -22.23 12.77 -13.93
C CYS A 501 -22.10 12.47 -12.43
N ILE A 502 -22.20 11.18 -12.09
CA ILE A 502 -22.04 10.71 -10.71
C ILE A 502 -20.70 9.99 -10.52
N TYR A 503 -20.11 9.46 -11.60
CA TYR A 503 -18.90 8.64 -11.58
C TYR A 503 -18.00 8.90 -12.77
N SER A 504 -16.73 8.55 -12.62
CA SER A 504 -15.70 8.61 -13.66
C SER A 504 -15.31 10.03 -14.10
N GLU A 505 -15.76 11.07 -13.39
CA GLU A 505 -15.30 12.44 -13.60
C GLU A 505 -13.81 12.58 -13.28
N ASP A 506 -13.29 11.83 -12.30
CA ASP A 506 -11.87 11.81 -11.91
C ASP A 506 -10.98 11.46 -13.11
N VAL A 507 -11.37 10.45 -13.88
CA VAL A 507 -10.67 10.07 -15.11
C VAL A 507 -10.66 11.21 -16.10
N LEU A 508 -11.82 11.80 -16.33
CA LEU A 508 -12.00 12.86 -17.34
C LEU A 508 -11.20 14.10 -16.99
N VAL A 509 -11.31 14.58 -15.75
CA VAL A 509 -10.61 15.78 -15.28
C VAL A 509 -9.11 15.55 -15.22
N SER A 510 -8.64 14.38 -14.70
CA SER A 510 -7.21 14.08 -14.65
C SER A 510 -6.58 14.00 -16.04
N ILE A 511 -7.22 13.36 -17.01
CA ILE A 511 -6.70 13.26 -18.37
C ILE A 511 -6.73 14.64 -19.07
N ALA A 512 -7.79 15.40 -18.90
CA ALA A 512 -7.88 16.73 -19.47
C ALA A 512 -6.83 17.68 -18.86
N ALA A 513 -6.60 17.60 -17.55
CA ALA A 513 -5.55 18.38 -16.89
C ALA A 513 -4.15 18.03 -17.41
N LEU A 514 -3.84 16.73 -17.58
CA LEU A 514 -2.55 16.29 -18.14
C LEU A 514 -2.32 16.78 -19.58
N GLU A 515 -3.38 17.03 -20.35
CA GLU A 515 -3.25 17.57 -21.70
C GLU A 515 -2.72 19.03 -21.71
N PHE A 516 -2.99 19.79 -20.65
CA PHE A 516 -2.65 21.20 -20.55
C PHE A 516 -1.52 21.50 -19.55
N ALA A 517 -1.06 20.48 -18.80
CA ALA A 517 0.06 20.61 -17.89
C ALA A 517 1.39 20.45 -18.64
N ASP A 518 2.38 21.27 -18.29
CA ASP A 518 3.76 21.18 -18.76
C ASP A 518 4.66 20.45 -17.76
N SER A 519 4.21 20.32 -16.50
CA SER A 519 4.96 19.68 -15.43
C SER A 519 4.09 18.97 -14.40
N VAL A 520 4.56 17.80 -13.96
CA VAL A 520 3.99 17.04 -12.83
C VAL A 520 5.09 16.79 -11.82
N ARG A 521 4.86 17.12 -10.55
CA ARG A 521 5.73 16.76 -9.43
C ARG A 521 5.06 15.69 -8.58
N CYS A 522 5.71 14.55 -8.45
CA CYS A 522 5.32 13.50 -7.53
C CYS A 522 6.17 13.63 -6.26
N LEU A 523 5.51 13.77 -5.12
CA LEU A 523 6.13 13.97 -3.82
C LEU A 523 6.03 12.69 -3.00
N ASP A 524 7.15 12.09 -2.65
CA ASP A 524 7.23 11.08 -1.61
C ASP A 524 7.23 11.78 -0.23
N THR A 525 6.11 12.40 0.09
CA THR A 525 5.90 13.08 1.38
C THR A 525 5.19 12.15 2.37
N LEU A 526 5.09 12.62 3.61
CA LEU A 526 4.09 12.06 4.52
C LEU A 526 2.71 12.13 3.88
N PRO A 527 1.88 11.08 4.04
CA PRO A 527 0.52 11.12 3.54
C PRO A 527 -0.24 12.34 4.05
N MET A 528 -0.77 13.13 3.11
CA MET A 528 -1.56 14.33 3.43
C MET A 528 -3.06 14.07 3.40
N TYR A 529 -3.45 12.86 2.98
CA TYR A 529 -4.84 12.46 2.83
C TYR A 529 -5.03 11.01 3.25
N LYS A 530 -6.19 10.69 3.81
CA LYS A 530 -6.59 9.34 4.13
C LYS A 530 -7.94 9.07 3.47
N TYR A 531 -7.95 8.08 2.59
CA TYR A 531 -9.17 7.58 1.98
C TYR A 531 -9.92 6.69 2.98
N ASN A 532 -11.18 7.03 3.27
CA ASN A 532 -12.06 6.27 4.15
C ASN A 532 -13.14 5.57 3.31
N SER A 533 -13.18 4.24 3.39
CA SER A 533 -14.32 3.49 2.84
C SER A 533 -15.48 3.55 3.84
N SER A 534 -16.38 4.50 3.69
CA SER A 534 -17.62 4.47 4.47
C SER A 534 -18.54 3.36 3.97
N GLN A 535 -19.31 2.72 4.88
CA GLN A 535 -20.36 1.77 4.48
C GLN A 535 -21.45 2.42 3.60
N ASP A 536 -21.50 3.75 3.60
CA ASP A 536 -22.39 4.56 2.77
C ASP A 536 -21.76 4.90 1.41
N SER A 537 -20.47 4.59 1.20
CA SER A 537 -19.81 4.80 -0.09
C SER A 537 -20.57 4.07 -1.18
N ILE A 538 -20.89 4.78 -2.24
CA ILE A 538 -21.66 4.25 -3.38
C ILE A 538 -20.94 3.05 -4.00
N THR A 539 -19.60 3.05 -3.97
CA THR A 539 -18.76 1.95 -4.49
C THR A 539 -18.82 0.68 -3.63
N GLN A 540 -19.25 0.77 -2.38
CA GLN A 540 -19.37 -0.36 -1.44
C GLN A 540 -20.80 -0.89 -1.31
N LYS A 541 -21.81 -0.10 -1.70
CA LYS A 541 -23.21 -0.53 -1.59
C LYS A 541 -23.51 -1.66 -2.54
N LYS A 542 -24.17 -2.67 -2.01
CA LYS A 542 -24.76 -3.75 -2.82
C LYS A 542 -25.93 -3.17 -3.62
N ILE A 543 -25.86 -3.25 -4.95
CA ILE A 543 -26.92 -2.79 -5.84
C ILE A 543 -28.00 -3.86 -5.92
N ASN A 544 -29.24 -3.51 -5.64
CA ASN A 544 -30.37 -4.41 -5.59
C ASN A 544 -31.59 -3.98 -6.44
N THR A 545 -31.46 -2.85 -7.14
CA THR A 545 -32.49 -2.35 -8.06
C THR A 545 -31.92 -1.98 -9.42
N LYS A 546 -32.75 -1.99 -10.46
CA LYS A 546 -32.36 -1.53 -11.81
C LYS A 546 -32.02 -0.05 -11.81
N GLU A 547 -32.77 0.76 -11.07
CA GLU A 547 -32.51 2.19 -10.91
C GLU A 547 -31.14 2.43 -10.25
N GLY A 548 -30.70 1.53 -9.34
CA GLY A 548 -29.37 1.56 -8.75
C GLY A 548 -28.27 1.29 -9.80
N VAL A 549 -28.51 0.35 -10.71
CA VAL A 549 -27.61 0.10 -11.85
C VAL A 549 -27.58 1.31 -12.78
N ASP A 550 -28.72 1.86 -13.15
CA ASP A 550 -28.80 3.01 -14.06
C ASP A 550 -28.08 4.24 -13.45
N LYS A 551 -28.26 4.48 -12.15
CA LYS A 551 -27.55 5.56 -11.45
C LYS A 551 -26.03 5.43 -11.53
N LEU A 552 -25.48 4.21 -11.52
CA LEU A 552 -24.05 3.99 -11.61
C LEU A 552 -23.47 4.47 -12.96
N PHE A 553 -24.29 4.44 -14.02
CA PHE A 553 -23.87 4.81 -15.37
C PHE A 553 -24.39 6.17 -15.84
N VAL A 554 -25.07 6.90 -14.96
CA VAL A 554 -25.53 8.26 -15.31
C VAL A 554 -24.33 9.15 -15.66
N GLY A 555 -24.33 9.69 -16.87
CA GLY A 555 -23.25 10.51 -17.42
C GLY A 555 -22.04 9.73 -17.93
N PHE A 556 -21.90 8.44 -17.64
CA PHE A 556 -20.75 7.63 -18.06
C PHE A 556 -20.64 7.53 -19.59
N GLU A 557 -21.76 7.41 -20.32
CA GLU A 557 -21.76 7.40 -21.79
C GLU A 557 -21.18 8.71 -22.38
N GLU A 558 -21.42 9.85 -21.72
CA GLU A 558 -20.83 11.14 -22.14
C GLU A 558 -19.32 11.16 -21.86
N VAL A 559 -18.87 10.64 -20.71
CA VAL A 559 -17.44 10.48 -20.41
C VAL A 559 -16.76 9.65 -21.52
N VAL A 560 -17.36 8.52 -21.90
CA VAL A 560 -16.85 7.64 -22.97
C VAL A 560 -16.79 8.34 -24.34
N LYS A 561 -17.71 9.26 -24.63
CA LYS A 561 -17.70 10.05 -25.88
C LYS A 561 -16.63 11.15 -25.88
N ILE A 562 -16.32 11.72 -24.71
CA ILE A 562 -15.37 12.84 -24.57
C ILE A 562 -13.92 12.33 -24.52
N LEU A 563 -13.64 11.23 -23.79
CA LEU A 563 -12.29 10.69 -23.62
C LEU A 563 -11.49 10.52 -24.92
N PRO A 564 -12.06 10.01 -26.04
CA PRO A 564 -11.34 9.91 -27.31
C PRO A 564 -10.95 11.25 -27.95
N GLN A 565 -11.56 12.35 -27.51
CA GLN A 565 -11.28 13.70 -28.00
C GLN A 565 -10.10 14.36 -27.28
N LEU A 566 -9.66 13.75 -26.15
CA LEU A 566 -8.48 14.16 -25.42
C LEU A 566 -7.21 13.54 -26.04
N LYS A 567 -6.06 14.20 -25.87
CA LYS A 567 -4.77 13.73 -26.43
C LYS A 567 -4.40 12.34 -25.92
N LEU A 568 -4.67 12.06 -24.66
CA LEU A 568 -4.39 10.78 -24.02
C LEU A 568 -5.53 9.78 -24.26
N ARG A 569 -5.47 9.06 -25.36
CA ARG A 569 -6.50 8.07 -25.77
C ARG A 569 -6.41 6.77 -24.98
N VAL A 570 -6.58 6.77 -23.67
CA VAL A 570 -6.19 5.63 -22.84
C VAL A 570 -7.35 4.76 -22.35
N PHE A 571 -8.58 5.27 -22.26
CA PHE A 571 -9.56 4.66 -21.37
C PHE A 571 -10.75 3.97 -22.01
N HIS A 572 -10.89 3.98 -23.32
CA HIS A 572 -12.14 3.47 -23.92
C HIS A 572 -12.36 1.96 -23.71
N ASN A 573 -11.30 1.17 -23.48
CA ASN A 573 -11.35 -0.28 -23.22
C ASN A 573 -10.24 -0.72 -22.26
N SER A 574 -9.92 0.06 -21.22
CA SER A 574 -8.94 -0.44 -20.26
C SER A 574 -9.56 -1.61 -19.49
N ASN A 575 -8.87 -2.73 -19.49
CA ASN A 575 -9.26 -3.93 -18.75
C ASN A 575 -9.60 -3.63 -17.28
N GLU A 576 -9.00 -2.61 -16.71
CA GLU A 576 -9.21 -2.19 -15.31
C GLU A 576 -10.58 -1.56 -15.07
N SER A 577 -11.05 -0.67 -15.97
CA SER A 577 -12.38 -0.08 -15.85
C SER A 577 -13.47 -1.13 -16.04
N VAL A 578 -13.31 -2.01 -17.03
CA VAL A 578 -14.25 -3.11 -17.27
C VAL A 578 -14.31 -4.04 -16.05
N LYS A 579 -13.16 -4.43 -15.52
CA LYS A 579 -13.05 -5.28 -14.33
C LYS A 579 -13.71 -4.65 -13.11
N TYR A 580 -13.47 -3.36 -12.86
CA TYR A 580 -14.09 -2.63 -11.76
C TYR A 580 -15.63 -2.73 -11.76
N TYR A 581 -16.27 -2.52 -12.93
CA TYR A 581 -17.71 -2.64 -13.04
C TYR A 581 -18.21 -4.08 -12.97
N ILE A 582 -17.43 -5.05 -13.46
CA ILE A 582 -17.72 -6.48 -13.29
C ILE A 582 -17.71 -6.86 -11.80
N ASP A 583 -16.74 -6.36 -11.03
CA ASP A 583 -16.66 -6.60 -9.59
C ASP A 583 -17.89 -6.05 -8.84
N ILE A 584 -18.37 -4.86 -9.23
CA ILE A 584 -19.62 -4.30 -8.67
C ILE A 584 -20.81 -5.17 -9.05
N ALA A 585 -20.92 -5.55 -10.32
CA ALA A 585 -22.01 -6.39 -10.81
C ALA A 585 -22.02 -7.76 -10.11
N ASN A 586 -20.86 -8.38 -9.91
CA ASN A 586 -20.73 -9.67 -9.24
C ASN A 586 -21.20 -9.62 -7.78
N ARG A 587 -20.93 -8.52 -7.08
CA ARG A 587 -21.37 -8.27 -5.69
C ARG A 587 -22.83 -7.84 -5.56
N SER A 588 -23.48 -7.45 -6.66
CA SER A 588 -24.87 -6.99 -6.71
C SER A 588 -25.85 -8.14 -6.44
N ASP A 589 -27.10 -7.81 -6.18
CA ASP A 589 -28.17 -8.78 -5.97
C ASP A 589 -28.45 -9.58 -7.25
N ASP A 590 -28.74 -10.87 -7.12
CA ASP A 590 -29.01 -11.75 -8.28
C ASP A 590 -30.19 -11.27 -9.15
N SER A 591 -31.17 -10.58 -8.53
CA SER A 591 -32.33 -10.02 -9.23
C SER A 591 -31.98 -8.94 -10.27
N VAL A 592 -30.82 -8.31 -10.16
CA VAL A 592 -30.38 -7.24 -11.08
C VAL A 592 -29.19 -7.63 -11.97
N LYS A 593 -28.57 -8.79 -11.73
CA LYS A 593 -27.34 -9.19 -12.44
C LYS A 593 -27.53 -9.29 -13.96
N GLN A 594 -28.67 -9.81 -14.42
CA GLN A 594 -28.94 -9.87 -15.86
C GLN A 594 -29.01 -8.45 -16.44
N TYR A 595 -29.76 -7.56 -15.82
CA TYR A 595 -29.84 -6.18 -16.26
C TYR A 595 -28.49 -5.47 -16.23
N PHE A 596 -27.69 -5.72 -15.21
CA PHE A 596 -26.34 -5.19 -15.09
C PHE A 596 -25.43 -5.70 -16.24
N ALA A 597 -25.50 -6.99 -16.54
CA ALA A 597 -24.74 -7.59 -17.65
C ALA A 597 -25.14 -6.97 -19.01
N ASP A 598 -26.44 -6.75 -19.24
CA ASP A 598 -26.94 -6.10 -20.45
C ASP A 598 -26.41 -4.66 -20.60
N VAL A 599 -26.39 -3.89 -19.50
CA VAL A 599 -25.83 -2.54 -19.48
C VAL A 599 -24.32 -2.56 -19.77
N LEU A 600 -23.56 -3.46 -19.13
CA LEU A 600 -22.12 -3.59 -19.38
C LEU A 600 -21.82 -4.00 -20.82
N VAL A 601 -22.59 -4.96 -21.39
CA VAL A 601 -22.43 -5.37 -22.79
C VAL A 601 -22.71 -4.22 -23.76
N ARG A 602 -23.73 -3.41 -23.47
CA ARG A 602 -24.06 -2.21 -24.25
C ARG A 602 -22.92 -1.18 -24.24
N ILE A 603 -22.29 -0.96 -23.08
CA ILE A 603 -21.26 0.08 -22.89
C ILE A 603 -19.89 -0.38 -23.37
N PHE A 604 -19.44 -1.56 -22.96
CA PHE A 604 -18.08 -2.03 -23.19
C PHE A 604 -17.94 -3.05 -24.32
N GLY A 605 -19.04 -3.58 -24.80
CA GLY A 605 -19.05 -4.67 -25.76
C GLY A 605 -18.78 -6.05 -25.11
N ARG A 606 -19.47 -7.08 -25.62
CA ARG A 606 -19.40 -8.46 -25.09
C ARG A 606 -17.97 -9.01 -25.03
N LYS A 607 -17.18 -8.79 -26.09
CA LYS A 607 -15.79 -9.28 -26.17
C LYS A 607 -14.94 -8.74 -25.03
N SER A 608 -15.00 -7.44 -24.77
CA SER A 608 -14.23 -6.78 -23.70
C SER A 608 -14.60 -7.33 -22.33
N ILE A 609 -15.89 -7.61 -22.07
CA ILE A 609 -16.33 -8.18 -20.80
C ILE A 609 -15.81 -9.62 -20.65
N LEU A 610 -15.95 -10.46 -21.68
CA LEU A 610 -15.50 -11.85 -21.62
C LEU A 610 -13.98 -11.98 -21.41
N GLU A 611 -13.18 -11.06 -21.97
CA GLU A 611 -11.73 -11.02 -21.79
C GLU A 611 -11.31 -10.59 -20.37
N ASN A 612 -12.20 -9.96 -19.60
CA ASN A 612 -11.95 -9.45 -18.25
C ASN A 612 -12.63 -10.25 -17.13
N LEU A 613 -13.39 -11.30 -17.47
CA LEU A 613 -13.96 -12.23 -16.50
C LEU A 613 -12.89 -13.23 -16.05
N ASP A 614 -12.72 -13.35 -14.73
CA ASP A 614 -11.86 -14.36 -14.11
C ASP A 614 -12.66 -15.43 -13.36
N LEU A 615 -11.96 -16.32 -12.65
CA LEU A 615 -12.58 -17.44 -11.94
C LEU A 615 -13.56 -17.01 -10.83
N GLU A 616 -13.36 -15.83 -10.26
CA GLU A 616 -14.24 -15.28 -9.21
C GLU A 616 -15.57 -14.80 -9.78
N HIS A 617 -15.61 -14.53 -11.09
CA HIS A 617 -16.79 -14.04 -11.81
C HIS A 617 -17.60 -15.15 -12.52
N LYS A 618 -17.36 -16.44 -12.21
CA LYS A 618 -18.03 -17.58 -12.87
C LYS A 618 -19.55 -17.47 -12.89
N LYS A 619 -20.16 -17.01 -11.79
CA LYS A 619 -21.61 -16.82 -11.74
C LYS A 619 -22.08 -15.68 -12.65
N PHE A 620 -21.30 -14.60 -12.74
CA PHE A 620 -21.64 -13.47 -13.59
C PHE A 620 -21.49 -13.79 -15.08
N LEU A 621 -20.59 -14.72 -15.43
CA LEU A 621 -20.42 -15.22 -16.80
C LEU A 621 -21.72 -15.80 -17.38
N GLU A 622 -22.57 -16.44 -16.56
CA GLU A 622 -23.85 -17.01 -17.02
C GLU A 622 -24.77 -15.92 -17.56
N TYR A 623 -24.82 -14.76 -16.89
CA TYR A 623 -25.63 -13.62 -17.33
C TYR A 623 -25.11 -12.95 -18.61
N VAL A 624 -23.80 -12.98 -18.86
CA VAL A 624 -23.19 -12.42 -20.08
C VAL A 624 -23.37 -13.34 -21.29
N LYS A 625 -23.58 -14.65 -21.09
CA LYS A 625 -23.73 -15.66 -22.17
C LYS A 625 -25.14 -15.79 -22.73
N ILE A 626 -26.16 -15.36 -21.97
CA ILE A 626 -27.57 -15.58 -22.31
C ILE A 626 -28.03 -14.73 -23.52
N ASN A 627 -27.33 -13.67 -23.87
CA ASN A 627 -27.58 -12.82 -25.02
C ASN A 627 -26.44 -13.00 -26.04
#